data_f78e5a754f4bd7f3c6e287da269f9111
#
_entry.id   f78e5a754f4bd7f3c6e287da269f9111
#
_cell.length_a   1.000
_cell.length_b   1.000
_cell.length_c   1.000
_cell.angle_alpha   90.00
_cell.angle_beta   90.00
_cell.angle_gamma   90.00
#
_symmetry.space_group_name_H-M   'P 1'
#
loop_
_entity.id
_entity.type
_entity.pdbx_description
1 polymer ?
#
loop_
_entity_poly.entity_id
_entity_poly.type
_entity_poly.pdbx_seq_one_letter_code
_entity_poly.pdbx_strand_id
1 'polypeptide(L)'
;MLLPHGTVVALVDGQKFELFRNTGDQGAPELAAFAAPKLDAHNHSAGSHHASSGNHDGHMVAEDAHAGAAVEWLNSQVLGHKLEHLIVIAAPRTLGEMRRHYHKQTERIILAEIAKDLTGRQGSEILAALREKG
;
A
#
# COMPACT_ATOMS: atom_id res chain seq x y z
N MET A 1 -3.71 -16.49 8.78
CA MET A 1 -3.13 -15.25 9.33
C MET A 1 -4.11 -14.59 10.27
N LEU A 2 -3.65 -14.28 11.46
CA LEU A 2 -4.49 -13.54 12.41
C LEU A 2 -4.37 -12.05 12.14
N LEU A 3 -5.51 -11.37 12.08
CA LEU A 3 -5.55 -9.95 11.80
C LEU A 3 -6.00 -9.17 13.03
N PRO A 4 -5.11 -8.49 13.70
CA PRO A 4 -5.54 -7.67 14.84
C PRO A 4 -6.63 -6.67 14.43
N HIS A 5 -7.54 -6.38 15.33
CA HIS A 5 -8.54 -5.36 15.11
C HIS A 5 -7.83 -4.04 14.75
N GLY A 6 -8.34 -3.34 13.77
CA GLY A 6 -7.75 -2.08 13.34
C GLY A 6 -6.63 -2.21 12.32
N THR A 7 -6.23 -3.43 11.96
CA THR A 7 -5.21 -3.61 10.93
C THR A 7 -5.67 -2.95 9.63
N VAL A 8 -4.79 -2.19 9.03
CA VAL A 8 -5.06 -1.55 7.74
C VAL A 8 -4.45 -2.40 6.64
N VAL A 9 -5.22 -2.61 5.58
CA VAL A 9 -4.74 -3.29 4.38
C VAL A 9 -4.66 -2.24 3.28
N ALA A 10 -3.48 -2.03 2.76
CA ALA A 10 -3.25 -1.04 1.70
C ALA A 10 -3.00 -1.77 0.39
N LEU A 11 -3.76 -1.42 -0.62
CA LEU A 11 -3.61 -1.97 -1.96
C LEU A 11 -3.14 -0.86 -2.88
N VAL A 12 -2.06 -1.09 -3.58
CA VAL A 12 -1.44 -0.06 -4.43
C VAL A 12 -1.17 -0.65 -5.81
N ASP A 13 -1.57 0.08 -6.84
CA ASP A 13 -1.12 -0.24 -8.19
C ASP A 13 -0.55 1.05 -8.80
N GLY A 14 -0.35 1.09 -10.09
CA GLY A 14 0.26 2.25 -10.73
C GLY A 14 -0.57 3.52 -10.69
N GLN A 15 -1.84 3.40 -10.41
CA GLN A 15 -2.77 4.53 -10.44
C GLN A 15 -3.70 4.59 -9.25
N LYS A 16 -3.94 3.46 -8.58
CA LYS A 16 -4.92 3.37 -7.50
C LYS A 16 -4.27 3.13 -6.15
N PHE A 17 -4.93 3.64 -5.13
CA PHE A 17 -4.53 3.43 -3.75
C PHE A 17 -5.82 3.19 -2.97
N GLU A 18 -5.98 1.98 -2.46
CA GLU A 18 -7.19 1.58 -1.76
C GLU A 18 -6.86 1.14 -0.35
N LEU A 19 -7.76 1.43 0.57
CA LEU A 19 -7.54 1.14 1.98
C LEU A 19 -8.73 0.41 2.57
N PHE A 20 -8.42 -0.61 3.36
CA PHE A 20 -9.41 -1.32 4.14
C PHE A 20 -8.94 -1.39 5.59
N ARG A 21 -9.86 -1.53 6.50
CA ARG A 21 -9.53 -1.68 7.92
C ARG A 21 -10.29 -2.86 8.48
N ASN A 22 -9.62 -3.65 9.32
CA ASN A 22 -10.30 -4.74 10.00
C ASN A 22 -11.15 -4.14 11.11
N THR A 23 -12.47 -4.17 10.92
CA THR A 23 -13.43 -3.68 11.91
C THR A 23 -13.94 -4.82 12.78
N GLY A 24 -13.55 -6.06 12.45
CA GLY A 24 -13.93 -7.23 13.23
C GLY A 24 -12.85 -7.61 14.24
N ASP A 25 -12.98 -8.81 14.76
CA ASP A 25 -12.00 -9.32 15.71
C ASP A 25 -10.85 -10.00 15.02
N GLN A 26 -9.80 -10.30 15.78
CA GLN A 26 -8.65 -10.99 15.26
C GLN A 26 -8.99 -12.35 14.68
N GLY A 27 -9.90 -13.08 15.32
CA GLY A 27 -10.30 -14.39 14.85
C GLY A 27 -11.46 -14.37 13.86
N ALA A 28 -12.15 -13.25 13.73
CA ALA A 28 -13.28 -13.07 12.82
C ALA A 28 -13.16 -11.71 12.13
N PRO A 29 -12.17 -11.54 11.26
CA PRO A 29 -11.92 -10.24 10.65
C PRO A 29 -12.98 -9.88 9.62
N GLU A 30 -13.24 -8.59 9.51
CA GLU A 30 -14.12 -8.03 8.49
C GLU A 30 -13.44 -6.78 7.95
N LEU A 31 -13.22 -6.73 6.64
CA LEU A 31 -12.57 -5.59 6.04
C LEU A 31 -13.58 -4.58 5.52
N ALA A 32 -13.50 -3.37 6.03
CA ALA A 32 -14.33 -2.27 5.59
C ALA A 32 -13.46 -1.27 4.84
N ALA A 33 -13.89 -0.90 3.64
CA ALA A 33 -13.17 0.10 2.85
C ALA A 33 -13.30 1.47 3.51
N PHE A 34 -12.24 2.26 3.43
CA PHE A 34 -12.32 3.65 3.85
C PHE A 34 -11.55 4.51 2.85
N ALA A 35 -11.81 5.81 2.89
CA ALA A 35 -11.30 6.70 1.87
C ALA A 35 -9.79 6.83 1.92
N ALA A 36 -9.15 6.64 0.76
CA ALA A 36 -7.74 6.91 0.62
C ALA A 36 -7.57 8.39 0.25
N PRO A 37 -6.44 8.98 0.63
CA PRO A 37 -6.20 10.38 0.28
C PRO A 37 -5.91 10.51 -1.20
N LYS A 38 -6.07 11.72 -1.71
CA LYS A 38 -5.63 12.04 -3.05
C LYS A 38 -4.13 12.24 -2.96
N LEU A 39 -3.37 11.46 -3.70
CA LEU A 39 -1.92 11.51 -3.64
C LEU A 39 -1.36 12.53 -4.61
N ASP A 40 -0.31 13.25 -4.16
CA ASP A 40 0.42 14.16 -5.02
C ASP A 40 1.70 13.47 -5.46
N ALA A 41 1.61 12.75 -6.56
CA ALA A 41 2.74 12.00 -7.05
C ALA A 41 3.79 12.83 -7.76
N HIS A 42 3.49 14.07 -8.09
CA HIS A 42 4.48 14.90 -8.79
C HIS A 42 5.73 15.14 -7.97
N ASN A 43 5.57 15.34 -6.68
CA ASN A 43 6.72 15.62 -5.84
C ASN A 43 7.65 14.45 -5.71
N HIS A 44 7.17 13.25 -6.00
CA HIS A 44 7.95 12.04 -5.82
C HIS A 44 8.68 11.61 -7.08
N SER A 45 8.36 12.22 -8.20
CA SER A 45 9.04 11.93 -9.43
C SER A 45 10.15 12.91 -9.68
N ALA A 46 10.29 13.87 -8.84
CA ALA A 46 11.18 14.97 -9.09
C ALA A 46 12.55 14.54 -9.38
N GLY A 47 13.04 13.70 -8.64
CA GLY A 47 14.39 13.40 -8.84
C GLY A 47 14.62 12.77 -10.12
N SER A 48 13.71 12.20 -10.60
CA SER A 48 14.02 11.45 -11.70
C SER A 48 13.92 12.07 -12.93
N HIS A 49 13.82 12.97 -12.94
CA HIS A 49 13.60 13.50 -14.02
C HIS A 49 14.32 13.40 -15.01
N HIS A 50 14.59 13.28 -15.05
CA HIS A 50 15.13 13.19 -15.94
C HIS A 50 14.93 12.26 -16.69
N ALA A 51 14.50 11.97 -16.38
CA ALA A 51 13.94 11.04 -17.09
C ALA A 51 13.75 11.33 -18.47
N SER A 52 14.02 12.31 -18.77
CA SER A 52 13.89 12.72 -20.05
C SER A 52 14.27 11.69 -21.00
N SER A 53 15.25 11.07 -20.80
CA SER A 53 15.67 10.21 -21.79
C SER A 53 14.79 9.04 -21.86
N GLY A 54 14.07 8.88 -20.96
CA GLY A 54 13.37 7.72 -20.88
C GLY A 54 12.20 7.55 -21.65
N ASN A 55 11.77 8.39 -22.13
CA ASN A 55 10.81 8.22 -23.04
C ASN A 55 9.89 7.13 -22.72
N HIS A 56 10.07 5.98 -23.03
CA HIS A 56 9.11 4.93 -22.79
C HIS A 56 8.91 4.71 -21.30
N ASP A 57 9.72 5.32 -20.50
CA ASP A 57 9.64 5.16 -19.09
C ASP A 57 8.78 6.18 -18.39
N GLY A 58 8.23 7.12 -19.10
CA GLY A 58 7.37 8.10 -18.47
C GLY A 58 6.23 7.47 -17.69
N HIS A 59 5.64 6.41 -18.24
CA HIS A 59 4.58 5.70 -17.58
C HIS A 59 5.07 5.02 -16.30
N MET A 60 6.24 4.38 -16.36
CA MET A 60 6.80 3.72 -15.19
C MET A 60 7.23 4.71 -14.14
N VAL A 61 7.75 5.86 -14.55
CA VAL A 61 8.12 6.92 -13.61
C VAL A 61 6.89 7.40 -12.85
N ALA A 62 5.76 7.56 -13.56
CA ALA A 62 4.54 7.98 -12.91
C ALA A 62 4.02 6.92 -11.93
N GLU A 63 4.13 5.65 -12.29
CA GLU A 63 3.71 4.58 -11.39
C GLU A 63 4.60 4.50 -10.17
N ASP A 64 5.89 4.68 -10.35
CA ASP A 64 6.83 4.67 -9.23
C ASP A 64 6.59 5.87 -8.31
N ALA A 65 6.28 7.03 -8.89
CA ALA A 65 5.96 8.21 -8.11
C ALA A 65 4.68 8.00 -7.31
N HIS A 66 3.69 7.34 -7.90
CA HIS A 66 2.46 7.04 -7.22
C HIS A 66 2.71 6.08 -6.04
N ALA A 67 3.51 5.04 -6.26
CA ALA A 67 3.86 4.11 -5.19
C ALA A 67 4.60 4.82 -4.06
N GLY A 68 5.53 5.71 -4.39
CA GLY A 68 6.25 6.48 -3.39
C GLY A 68 5.32 7.38 -2.60
N ALA A 69 4.38 8.03 -3.28
CA ALA A 69 3.43 8.92 -2.60
C ALA A 69 2.53 8.12 -1.64
N ALA A 70 2.11 6.92 -2.05
CA ALA A 70 1.31 6.06 -1.18
C ALA A 70 2.09 5.73 0.09
N VAL A 71 3.36 5.36 -0.04
CA VAL A 71 4.19 5.02 1.12
C VAL A 71 4.41 6.25 2.00
N GLU A 72 4.63 7.42 1.42
CA GLU A 72 4.81 8.63 2.21
C GLU A 72 3.59 8.90 3.08
N TRP A 73 2.40 8.69 2.52
CA TRP A 73 1.19 8.85 3.30
C TRP A 73 1.12 7.81 4.43
N LEU A 74 1.45 6.54 4.12
CA LEU A 74 1.46 5.50 5.15
C LEU A 74 2.45 5.84 6.25
N ASN A 75 3.65 6.31 5.88
CA ASN A 75 4.65 6.72 6.85
C ASN A 75 4.10 7.81 7.77
N SER A 76 3.38 8.78 7.22
CA SER A 76 2.84 9.87 8.01
C SER A 76 1.80 9.36 9.02
N GLN A 77 1.02 8.36 8.64
CA GLN A 77 0.02 7.77 9.53
C GLN A 77 0.68 6.98 10.65
N VAL A 78 1.74 6.25 10.33
CA VAL A 78 2.47 5.49 11.33
C VAL A 78 3.15 6.44 12.32
N LEU A 79 3.83 7.46 11.81
CA LEU A 79 4.52 8.41 12.69
C LEU A 79 3.54 9.23 13.52
N GLY A 80 2.32 9.42 13.02
CA GLY A 80 1.27 10.09 13.78
C GLY A 80 0.50 9.16 14.71
N HIS A 81 0.93 7.92 14.86
CA HIS A 81 0.30 6.92 15.72
C HIS A 81 -1.14 6.61 15.35
N LYS A 82 -1.48 6.78 14.07
CA LYS A 82 -2.83 6.50 13.59
C LYS A 82 -2.96 5.12 12.97
N LEU A 83 -1.85 4.42 12.79
CA LEU A 83 -1.82 3.14 12.11
C LEU A 83 -0.81 2.27 12.85
N GLU A 84 -1.26 1.13 13.38
CA GLU A 84 -0.42 0.27 14.20
C GLU A 84 -0.09 -1.07 13.57
N HIS A 85 -0.91 -1.54 12.65
CA HIS A 85 -0.66 -2.80 11.95
C HIS A 85 -1.02 -2.62 10.49
N LEU A 86 -0.16 -3.06 9.61
CA LEU A 86 -0.31 -2.83 8.18
C LEU A 86 -0.05 -4.09 7.38
N ILE A 87 -0.86 -4.32 6.38
CA ILE A 87 -0.62 -5.33 5.35
C ILE A 87 -0.58 -4.58 4.04
N VAL A 88 0.40 -4.89 3.19
CA VAL A 88 0.54 -4.24 1.90
C VAL A 88 0.33 -5.26 0.79
N ILE A 89 -0.53 -4.94 -0.15
CA ILE A 89 -0.82 -5.79 -1.30
C ILE A 89 -0.55 -5.00 -2.57
N ALA A 90 0.36 -5.48 -3.38
CA ALA A 90 0.72 -4.82 -4.62
C ALA A 90 1.47 -5.81 -5.50
N ALA A 91 1.48 -5.58 -6.80
CA ALA A 91 2.24 -6.42 -7.72
C ALA A 91 3.73 -6.35 -7.35
N PRO A 92 4.51 -7.37 -7.72
CA PRO A 92 5.92 -7.46 -7.30
C PRO A 92 6.74 -6.20 -7.61
N ARG A 93 6.56 -5.62 -8.79
CA ARG A 93 7.31 -4.41 -9.14
C ARG A 93 6.94 -3.25 -8.23
N THR A 94 5.66 -3.10 -7.97
CA THR A 94 5.18 -2.01 -7.11
C THR A 94 5.69 -2.19 -5.68
N LEU A 95 5.66 -3.41 -5.16
CA LEU A 95 6.21 -3.69 -3.84
C LEU A 95 7.68 -3.33 -3.77
N GLY A 96 8.44 -3.65 -4.82
CA GLY A 96 9.85 -3.32 -4.87
C GLY A 96 10.08 -1.83 -4.76
N GLU A 97 9.25 -1.05 -5.44
CA GLU A 97 9.38 0.40 -5.37
C GLU A 97 8.95 0.92 -4.00
N MET A 98 7.87 0.39 -3.44
CA MET A 98 7.38 0.81 -2.12
C MET A 98 8.43 0.60 -1.04
N ARG A 99 9.16 -0.52 -1.11
CA ARG A 99 10.19 -0.83 -0.11
C ARG A 99 11.29 0.20 -0.04
N ARG A 100 11.49 0.96 -1.09
CA ARG A 100 12.51 2.00 -1.13
C ARG A 100 12.12 3.24 -0.34
N HIS A 101 10.86 3.36 0.04
CA HIS A 101 10.34 4.58 0.65
C HIS A 101 9.88 4.40 2.10
N TYR A 102 9.80 3.18 2.61
CA TYR A 102 9.30 2.97 3.96
C TYR A 102 10.23 3.58 5.01
N HIS A 103 9.62 4.30 5.93
CA HIS A 103 10.29 4.70 7.16
C HIS A 103 10.48 3.44 8.01
N LYS A 104 11.51 3.42 8.84
CA LYS A 104 11.79 2.25 9.71
C LYS A 104 10.59 1.89 10.57
N GLN A 105 9.89 2.89 11.07
CA GLN A 105 8.71 2.63 11.92
C GLN A 105 7.62 1.94 11.12
N THR A 106 7.47 2.30 9.86
CA THR A 106 6.46 1.67 9.00
C THR A 106 6.83 0.22 8.73
N GLU A 107 8.10 -0.05 8.46
CA GLU A 107 8.56 -1.42 8.24
C GLU A 107 8.23 -2.31 9.43
N ARG A 108 8.36 -1.77 10.63
CA ARG A 108 8.16 -2.55 11.85
C ARG A 108 6.72 -3.01 12.05
N ILE A 109 5.76 -2.30 11.48
CA ILE A 109 4.37 -2.63 11.68
C ILE A 109 3.76 -3.40 10.50
N ILE A 110 4.54 -3.70 9.48
CA ILE A 110 4.05 -4.48 8.36
C ILE A 110 3.99 -5.94 8.76
N LEU A 111 2.77 -6.48 8.81
CA LEU A 111 2.53 -7.87 9.17
C LEU A 111 2.81 -8.81 8.01
N ALA A 112 2.52 -8.35 6.80
CA ALA A 112 2.72 -9.16 5.60
C ALA A 112 2.70 -8.30 4.36
N GLU A 113 3.39 -8.75 3.32
CA GLU A 113 3.29 -8.17 1.99
C GLU A 113 2.82 -9.27 1.06
N ILE A 114 1.86 -8.97 0.21
CA ILE A 114 1.33 -9.92 -0.75
C ILE A 114 1.60 -9.39 -2.15
N ALA A 115 2.34 -10.17 -2.92
CA ALA A 115 2.78 -9.76 -4.25
C ALA A 115 1.73 -10.12 -5.30
N LYS A 116 0.59 -9.47 -5.22
CA LYS A 116 -0.51 -9.67 -6.16
C LYS A 116 -1.21 -8.33 -6.38
N ASP A 117 -1.80 -8.16 -7.55
CA ASP A 117 -2.63 -6.99 -7.81
C ASP A 117 -4.07 -7.36 -7.49
N LEU A 118 -4.58 -6.86 -6.38
CA LEU A 118 -5.94 -7.10 -5.95
C LEU A 118 -6.77 -5.81 -5.88
N THR A 119 -6.30 -4.75 -6.52
CA THR A 119 -7.06 -3.49 -6.54
C THR A 119 -8.40 -3.73 -7.23
N GLY A 120 -9.41 -3.05 -6.75
CA GLY A 120 -10.76 -3.21 -7.29
C GLY A 120 -11.55 -4.37 -6.72
N ARG A 121 -10.92 -5.19 -5.86
CA ARG A 121 -11.62 -6.34 -5.25
C ARG A 121 -12.36 -5.91 -4.00
N GLN A 122 -13.34 -6.71 -3.63
CA GLN A 122 -14.12 -6.44 -2.42
C GLN A 122 -13.39 -6.98 -1.19
N GLY A 123 -13.73 -6.45 -0.03
CA GLY A 123 -13.10 -6.85 1.22
C GLY A 123 -13.11 -8.35 1.46
N SER A 124 -14.21 -9.03 1.11
CA SER A 124 -14.29 -10.48 1.29
C SER A 124 -13.29 -11.23 0.42
N GLU A 125 -13.05 -10.74 -0.79
CA GLU A 125 -12.08 -11.35 -1.68
C GLU A 125 -10.65 -11.12 -1.18
N ILE A 126 -10.41 -9.97 -0.62
CA ILE A 126 -9.10 -9.65 -0.04
C ILE A 126 -8.85 -10.54 1.18
N LEU A 127 -9.86 -10.71 2.03
CA LEU A 127 -9.74 -11.61 3.18
C LEU A 127 -9.42 -13.04 2.74
N ALA A 128 -10.06 -13.49 1.67
CA ALA A 128 -9.79 -14.84 1.15
C ALA A 128 -8.32 -14.97 0.74
N ALA A 129 -7.77 -13.93 0.10
CA ALA A 129 -6.37 -13.95 -0.29
C ALA A 129 -5.44 -13.95 0.92
N LEU A 130 -5.81 -13.24 1.97
CA LEU A 130 -5.02 -13.23 3.20
C LEU A 130 -5.03 -14.59 3.89
N ARG A 131 -6.15 -15.28 3.85
CA ARG A 131 -6.24 -16.63 4.43
C ARG A 131 -5.35 -17.62 3.70
N GLU A 132 -5.26 -17.49 2.37
CA GLU A 132 -4.39 -18.35 1.60
C GLU A 132 -2.93 -18.11 1.97
N LYS A 133 -2.59 -16.88 2.30
CA LYS A 133 -1.23 -16.54 2.66
C LYS A 133 -0.84 -17.16 4.00
N GLY A 134 -1.78 -17.16 4.89
CA GLY A 134 -1.51 -17.60 6.23
C GLY A 134 -1.73 -19.02 6.54
#